data_837f1fd04535c087c2d23e59d29994bc
#
_entry.id   837f1fd04535c087c2d23e59d29994bc
#
_cell.length_a   1.000
_cell.length_b   1.000
_cell.length_c   1.000
_cell.angle_alpha   90.00
_cell.angle_beta   90.00
_cell.angle_gamma   90.00
#
_symmetry.space_group_name_H-M   'P 1'
#
loop_
_entity.id
_entity.type
_entity.pdbx_description
1 polymer ?
#
loop_
_entity_poly.entity_id
_entity_poly.type
_entity_poly.pdbx_seq_one_letter_code
_entity_poly.pdbx_strand_id
1 'polypeptide(L)'
;MDKSAERFMKILGILGLLLFVLFSSCKEKAPVPKPSSYLRTELPDHDYYTLKVDNPVVGFTAEISTLFSLSKNLSDLKFGFQELDLGAANGTLLLYSKRFDNRDSLFKLINAANDLVDEHKVKADQIDYLQIKDTDRKVFGTFFSLKGNVATNYQFYLTDSSSRFIRGELLLNCRPNYDSLRPVIDYLKVDMDRMLSSFRWNK
;
A
#
# COMPACT_ATOMS: atom_id res chain seq x y z
N MET A 1 -34.21 43.29 -65.64
CA MET A 1 -33.58 42.67 -64.46
C MET A 1 -33.33 41.23 -64.77
N ASP A 2 -32.08 40.82 -64.80
CA ASP A 2 -31.68 39.51 -65.38
C ASP A 2 -31.99 38.39 -64.37
N LYS A 3 -32.86 37.42 -64.82
CA LYS A 3 -33.25 36.28 -63.99
C LYS A 3 -32.06 35.40 -63.55
N SER A 4 -30.92 35.55 -64.18
CA SER A 4 -29.70 34.81 -63.84
C SER A 4 -29.01 35.40 -62.58
N ALA A 5 -29.01 36.74 -62.43
CA ALA A 5 -28.47 37.43 -61.28
C ALA A 5 -29.30 37.17 -60.02
N GLU A 6 -30.62 37.04 -60.17
CA GLU A 6 -31.50 36.74 -59.02
C GLU A 6 -31.31 35.33 -58.49
N ARG A 7 -31.09 34.35 -59.40
CA ARG A 7 -30.76 32.96 -59.04
C ARG A 7 -29.39 32.86 -58.37
N PHE A 8 -28.41 33.59 -58.88
CA PHE A 8 -27.06 33.62 -58.30
C PHE A 8 -27.06 34.19 -56.88
N MET A 9 -27.77 35.26 -56.60
CA MET A 9 -27.93 35.83 -55.26
C MET A 9 -28.65 34.88 -54.30
N LYS A 10 -29.67 34.12 -54.76
CA LYS A 10 -30.35 33.13 -53.92
C LYS A 10 -29.44 31.97 -53.57
N ILE A 11 -28.63 31.49 -54.53
CA ILE A 11 -27.66 30.41 -54.27
C ILE A 11 -26.57 30.85 -53.30
N LEU A 12 -26.08 32.07 -53.46
CA LEU A 12 -25.06 32.66 -52.55
C LEU A 12 -25.60 32.81 -51.11
N GLY A 13 -26.87 33.22 -50.96
CA GLY A 13 -27.55 33.32 -49.68
C GLY A 13 -27.75 31.98 -49.00
N ILE A 14 -28.13 30.93 -49.77
CA ILE A 14 -28.28 29.56 -49.24
C ILE A 14 -26.93 29.00 -48.86
N LEU A 15 -25.88 29.23 -49.64
CA LEU A 15 -24.52 28.81 -49.32
C LEU A 15 -23.97 29.45 -48.06
N GLY A 16 -24.25 30.78 -47.89
CA GLY A 16 -23.87 31.53 -46.68
C GLY A 16 -24.61 31.03 -45.44
N LEU A 17 -25.91 30.68 -45.56
CA LEU A 17 -26.69 30.12 -44.47
C LEU A 17 -26.21 28.73 -44.09
N LEU A 18 -25.86 27.90 -45.10
CA LEU A 18 -25.29 26.57 -44.86
C LEU A 18 -23.94 26.63 -44.17
N LEU A 19 -23.09 27.56 -44.55
CA LEU A 19 -21.80 27.81 -43.92
C LEU A 19 -21.96 28.26 -42.46
N PHE A 20 -22.93 29.12 -42.14
CA PHE A 20 -23.22 29.58 -40.78
C PHE A 20 -23.68 28.47 -39.84
N VAL A 21 -24.43 27.47 -40.36
CA VAL A 21 -24.86 26.29 -39.58
C VAL A 21 -23.68 25.36 -39.27
N LEU A 22 -22.68 25.28 -40.15
CA LEU A 22 -21.48 24.45 -39.90
C LEU A 22 -20.58 25.01 -38.80
N PHE A 23 -20.64 26.31 -38.51
CA PHE A 23 -19.87 26.91 -37.40
C PHE A 23 -20.60 26.89 -36.05
N SER A 24 -21.85 26.45 -35.96
CA SER A 24 -22.56 26.18 -34.71
C SER A 24 -22.15 24.83 -34.09
N SER A 25 -20.88 24.47 -34.18
CA SER A 25 -20.33 23.29 -33.50
C SER A 25 -20.60 23.40 -32.01
N CYS A 26 -21.33 22.46 -31.48
CA CYS A 26 -21.54 22.31 -30.04
C CYS A 26 -20.19 22.37 -29.32
N LYS A 27 -20.04 23.37 -28.43
CA LYS A 27 -18.97 23.32 -27.44
C LYS A 27 -19.22 22.08 -26.59
N GLU A 28 -18.46 21.03 -26.80
CA GLU A 28 -18.41 19.93 -25.84
C GLU A 28 -18.09 20.52 -24.47
N LYS A 29 -19.02 20.34 -23.53
CA LYS A 29 -18.72 20.66 -22.13
C LYS A 29 -17.53 19.82 -21.75
N ALA A 30 -16.44 20.45 -21.31
CA ALA A 30 -15.30 19.74 -20.77
C ALA A 30 -15.79 18.68 -19.80
N PRO A 31 -15.33 17.43 -19.90
CA PRO A 31 -15.77 16.38 -19.00
C PRO A 31 -15.45 16.83 -17.57
N VAL A 32 -16.49 17.03 -16.77
CA VAL A 32 -16.32 17.28 -15.34
C VAL A 32 -15.66 16.03 -14.76
N PRO A 33 -14.49 16.13 -14.12
CA PRO A 33 -13.89 14.99 -13.48
C PRO A 33 -14.92 14.37 -12.52
N LYS A 34 -15.21 13.09 -12.70
CA LYS A 34 -16.08 12.38 -11.75
C LYS A 34 -15.44 12.50 -10.38
N PRO A 35 -16.18 12.87 -9.32
CA PRO A 35 -15.64 12.81 -7.97
C PRO A 35 -15.06 11.42 -7.75
N SER A 36 -13.81 11.34 -7.28
CA SER A 36 -13.22 10.08 -6.88
C SER A 36 -14.07 9.54 -5.72
N SER A 37 -14.86 8.49 -5.98
CA SER A 37 -15.58 7.81 -4.92
C SER A 37 -14.55 6.97 -4.16
N TYR A 38 -14.30 7.31 -2.92
CA TYR A 38 -13.54 6.46 -2.02
C TYR A 38 -14.34 5.18 -1.76
N LEU A 39 -13.64 4.05 -1.73
CA LEU A 39 -14.25 2.81 -1.29
C LEU A 39 -14.69 3.03 0.18
N ARG A 40 -15.98 3.00 0.45
CA ARG A 40 -16.48 3.07 1.83
C ARG A 40 -16.27 1.70 2.48
N THR A 41 -15.08 1.47 3.00
CA THR A 41 -14.80 0.31 3.84
C THR A 41 -15.16 0.70 5.26
N GLU A 42 -16.17 0.07 5.83
CA GLU A 42 -16.49 0.20 7.24
C GLU A 42 -15.52 -0.69 8.01
N LEU A 43 -14.49 -0.09 8.57
CA LEU A 43 -13.56 -0.75 9.47
C LEU A 43 -14.06 -0.58 10.92
N PRO A 44 -13.98 -1.61 11.76
CA PRO A 44 -14.36 -1.51 13.16
C PRO A 44 -13.41 -0.61 13.94
N ASP A 45 -13.78 -0.31 15.19
CA ASP A 45 -12.87 0.36 16.13
C ASP A 45 -11.61 -0.50 16.36
N HIS A 46 -10.48 0.16 16.64
CA HIS A 46 -9.24 -0.53 16.94
C HIS A 46 -9.35 -1.30 18.26
N ASP A 47 -9.21 -2.61 18.19
CA ASP A 47 -9.12 -3.51 19.33
C ASP A 47 -7.99 -4.52 19.11
N TYR A 48 -7.33 -4.95 20.20
CA TYR A 48 -6.08 -5.71 20.12
C TYR A 48 -6.08 -6.93 21.03
N TYR A 49 -5.41 -7.96 20.59
CA TYR A 49 -5.09 -9.12 21.41
C TYR A 49 -3.61 -9.48 21.33
N THR A 50 -3.10 -10.17 22.33
CA THR A 50 -1.70 -10.63 22.32
C THR A 50 -1.59 -11.90 21.50
N LEU A 51 -0.91 -11.80 20.37
CA LEU A 51 -0.51 -12.96 19.56
C LEU A 51 0.87 -13.45 20.01
N LYS A 52 0.97 -14.73 20.37
CA LYS A 52 2.24 -15.42 20.55
C LYS A 52 2.49 -16.33 19.37
N VAL A 53 3.60 -16.09 18.69
CA VAL A 53 4.04 -16.88 17.55
C VAL A 53 5.18 -17.78 17.99
N ASP A 54 4.91 -19.07 18.05
CA ASP A 54 5.91 -20.09 18.34
C ASP A 54 6.51 -20.63 17.03
N ASN A 55 7.25 -19.76 16.32
CA ASN A 55 7.96 -20.13 15.10
C ASN A 55 9.29 -20.80 15.47
N PRO A 56 9.64 -21.96 14.89
CA PRO A 56 10.89 -22.68 15.21
C PRO A 56 12.14 -21.91 14.78
N VAL A 57 12.02 -20.99 13.82
CA VAL A 57 13.14 -20.16 13.38
C VAL A 57 13.28 -18.95 14.31
N VAL A 58 12.24 -18.12 14.43
CA VAL A 58 12.22 -16.95 15.31
C VAL A 58 10.82 -16.76 15.88
N GLY A 59 10.65 -17.06 17.15
CA GLY A 59 9.39 -16.80 17.86
C GLY A 59 9.33 -15.37 18.40
N PHE A 60 8.12 -14.82 18.43
CA PHE A 60 7.85 -13.49 18.96
C PHE A 60 6.44 -13.38 19.57
N THR A 61 6.23 -12.32 20.30
CA THR A 61 4.92 -11.95 20.85
C THR A 61 4.68 -10.47 20.54
N ALA A 62 3.45 -10.15 20.08
CA ALA A 62 3.04 -8.78 19.81
C ALA A 62 1.54 -8.62 20.03
N GLU A 63 1.08 -7.42 20.30
CA GLU A 63 -0.36 -7.07 20.24
C GLU A 63 -0.73 -6.78 18.79
N ILE A 64 -1.71 -7.49 18.28
CA ILE A 64 -2.21 -7.32 16.92
C ILE A 64 -3.70 -7.01 16.94
N SER A 65 -4.19 -6.36 15.89
CA SER A 65 -5.61 -6.06 15.72
C SER A 65 -6.46 -7.33 15.77
N THR A 66 -7.62 -7.25 16.41
CA THR A 66 -8.61 -8.35 16.41
C THR A 66 -9.14 -8.68 15.03
N LEU A 67 -8.92 -7.79 14.05
CA LEU A 67 -9.18 -8.08 12.63
C LEU A 67 -8.21 -9.10 12.05
N PHE A 68 -7.00 -9.20 12.61
CA PHE A 68 -5.94 -10.02 12.03
C PHE A 68 -6.07 -11.47 12.52
N SER A 69 -5.93 -12.40 11.61
CA SER A 69 -5.91 -13.81 11.94
C SER A 69 -4.68 -14.50 11.35
N LEU A 70 -4.11 -15.41 12.13
CA LEU A 70 -2.97 -16.19 11.71
C LEU A 70 -3.39 -17.23 10.66
N SER A 71 -2.74 -17.21 9.50
CA SER A 71 -2.92 -18.27 8.51
C SER A 71 -2.38 -19.60 9.06
N LYS A 72 -3.16 -20.67 8.89
CA LYS A 72 -2.83 -22.01 9.41
C LYS A 72 -1.85 -22.79 8.53
N ASN A 73 -1.18 -22.16 7.58
CA ASN A 73 -0.26 -22.85 6.69
C ASN A 73 1.04 -23.22 7.44
N LEU A 74 1.02 -24.39 8.12
CA LEU A 74 2.13 -24.88 8.95
C LEU A 74 3.39 -25.26 8.15
N SER A 75 3.28 -25.45 6.83
CA SER A 75 4.42 -25.82 5.98
C SER A 75 5.43 -24.68 5.86
N ASP A 76 4.96 -23.45 5.87
CA ASP A 76 5.77 -22.25 5.64
C ASP A 76 6.52 -21.81 6.91
N LEU A 77 6.02 -22.19 8.08
CA LEU A 77 6.68 -21.92 9.37
C LEU A 77 8.10 -22.51 9.46
N LYS A 78 8.33 -23.69 8.86
CA LYS A 78 9.67 -24.32 8.86
C LYS A 78 10.72 -23.50 8.11
N PHE A 79 10.28 -22.68 7.14
CA PHE A 79 11.14 -21.82 6.35
C PHE A 79 11.18 -20.39 6.88
N GLY A 80 10.53 -20.11 8.01
CA GLY A 80 10.47 -18.78 8.61
C GLY A 80 9.41 -17.86 8.00
N PHE A 81 8.53 -18.35 7.14
CA PHE A 81 7.42 -17.58 6.58
C PHE A 81 6.17 -17.69 7.46
N GLN A 82 5.44 -16.61 7.54
CA GLN A 82 4.19 -16.52 8.25
C GLN A 82 3.29 -15.46 7.64
N GLU A 83 2.01 -15.74 7.60
CA GLU A 83 0.99 -14.84 7.08
C GLU A 83 -0.05 -14.52 8.14
N LEU A 84 -0.41 -13.24 8.23
CA LEU A 84 -1.60 -12.77 8.93
C LEU A 84 -2.57 -12.21 7.90
N ASP A 85 -3.76 -12.78 7.86
CA ASP A 85 -4.89 -12.24 7.09
C ASP A 85 -5.40 -10.99 7.82
N LEU A 86 -5.59 -9.89 7.11
CA LEU A 86 -6.05 -8.61 7.65
C LEU A 86 -7.58 -8.47 7.63
N GLY A 87 -8.31 -9.55 7.39
CA GLY A 87 -9.76 -9.63 7.47
C GLY A 87 -10.47 -8.57 6.62
N ALA A 88 -11.31 -7.73 7.24
CA ALA A 88 -12.09 -6.70 6.56
C ALA A 88 -11.24 -5.65 5.83
N ALA A 89 -9.97 -5.48 6.16
CA ALA A 89 -9.05 -4.61 5.42
C ALA A 89 -8.60 -5.21 4.07
N ASN A 90 -8.98 -6.47 3.78
CA ASN A 90 -8.67 -7.18 2.54
C ASN A 90 -7.21 -7.13 2.17
N GLY A 91 -6.38 -7.65 3.04
CA GLY A 91 -4.93 -7.65 2.87
C GLY A 91 -4.25 -8.79 3.58
N THR A 92 -2.94 -8.82 3.49
CA THR A 92 -2.08 -9.82 4.13
C THR A 92 -0.83 -9.15 4.68
N LEU A 93 -0.46 -9.45 5.91
CA LEU A 93 0.85 -9.13 6.45
C LEU A 93 1.74 -10.37 6.33
N LEU A 94 2.70 -10.31 5.42
CA LEU A 94 3.71 -11.34 5.23
C LEU A 94 4.87 -11.11 6.17
N LEU A 95 5.24 -12.12 6.93
CA LEU A 95 6.40 -12.10 7.84
C LEU A 95 7.42 -13.13 7.38
N TYR A 96 8.67 -12.72 7.31
CA TYR A 96 9.81 -13.58 7.04
C TYR A 96 10.80 -13.51 8.20
N SER A 97 11.06 -14.64 8.82
CA SER A 97 11.95 -14.78 9.99
C SER A 97 13.21 -15.54 9.63
N LYS A 98 14.35 -15.09 10.11
CA LYS A 98 15.63 -15.76 9.90
C LYS A 98 16.53 -15.64 11.13
N ARG A 99 17.32 -16.70 11.41
CA ARG A 99 18.47 -16.61 12.30
C ARG A 99 19.73 -16.27 11.52
N PHE A 100 20.64 -15.61 12.19
CA PHE A 100 21.96 -15.30 11.66
C PHE A 100 23.03 -15.52 12.77
N ASP A 101 24.27 -15.79 12.36
CA ASP A 101 25.34 -16.18 13.28
C ASP A 101 26.41 -15.10 13.46
N ASN A 102 26.45 -14.11 12.56
CA ASN A 102 27.48 -13.07 12.58
C ASN A 102 26.95 -11.75 12.02
N ARG A 103 27.73 -10.71 12.23
CA ARG A 103 27.38 -9.34 11.83
C ARG A 103 27.25 -9.16 10.31
N ASP A 104 28.07 -9.83 9.53
CA ASP A 104 28.04 -9.73 8.07
C ASP A 104 26.74 -10.33 7.51
N SER A 105 26.27 -11.43 8.10
CA SER A 105 24.97 -12.02 7.78
C SER A 105 23.81 -11.10 8.14
N LEU A 106 23.88 -10.40 9.28
CA LEU A 106 22.88 -9.39 9.63
C LEU A 106 22.86 -8.24 8.60
N PHE A 107 24.04 -7.71 8.22
CA PHE A 107 24.12 -6.65 7.21
C PHE A 107 23.52 -7.08 5.87
N LYS A 108 23.75 -8.31 5.44
CA LYS A 108 23.14 -8.86 4.21
C LYS A 108 21.61 -8.89 4.31
N LEU A 109 21.05 -9.28 5.47
CA LEU A 109 19.59 -9.29 5.68
C LEU A 109 19.00 -7.88 5.69
N ILE A 110 19.67 -6.93 6.33
CA ILE A 110 19.25 -5.52 6.34
C ILE A 110 19.31 -4.92 4.94
N ASN A 111 20.40 -5.15 4.20
CA ASN A 111 20.53 -4.65 2.83
C ASN A 111 19.43 -5.25 1.94
N ALA A 112 19.19 -6.56 2.01
CA ALA A 112 18.13 -7.20 1.25
C ALA A 112 16.73 -6.63 1.61
N ALA A 113 16.48 -6.28 2.86
CA ALA A 113 15.23 -5.61 3.24
C ALA A 113 15.12 -4.19 2.67
N ASN A 114 16.22 -3.43 2.65
CA ASN A 114 16.26 -2.10 2.03
C ASN A 114 16.11 -2.17 0.50
N ASP A 115 16.76 -3.13 -0.16
CA ASP A 115 16.66 -3.32 -1.61
C ASP A 115 15.19 -3.58 -2.03
N LEU A 116 14.45 -4.37 -1.27
CA LEU A 116 13.02 -4.61 -1.51
C LEU A 116 12.17 -3.33 -1.36
N VAL A 117 12.50 -2.44 -0.42
CA VAL A 117 11.85 -1.12 -0.32
C VAL A 117 12.21 -0.28 -1.54
N ASP A 118 13.47 -0.32 -1.96
CA ASP A 118 14.00 0.46 -3.09
C ASP A 118 13.36 0.07 -4.43
N GLU A 119 12.95 -1.18 -4.62
CA GLU A 119 12.20 -1.63 -5.80
C GLU A 119 10.89 -0.84 -6.01
N HIS A 120 10.32 -0.28 -4.94
CA HIS A 120 9.10 0.53 -5.01
C HIS A 120 9.34 2.01 -5.35
N LYS A 121 10.59 2.50 -5.36
CA LYS A 121 10.94 3.92 -5.64
C LYS A 121 10.37 4.44 -6.96
N VAL A 122 10.23 3.58 -7.96
CA VAL A 122 9.70 3.96 -9.28
C VAL A 122 8.21 4.35 -9.23
N LYS A 123 7.45 3.81 -8.27
CA LYS A 123 6.00 3.99 -8.13
C LYS A 123 5.59 4.73 -6.86
N ALA A 124 6.53 4.90 -5.94
CA ALA A 124 6.29 5.63 -4.70
C ALA A 124 6.50 7.13 -4.94
N ASP A 125 5.56 7.93 -4.48
CA ASP A 125 5.67 9.40 -4.48
C ASP A 125 6.57 9.86 -3.32
N GLN A 126 6.56 9.12 -2.20
CA GLN A 126 7.34 9.40 -1.01
C GLN A 126 7.59 8.10 -0.24
N ILE A 127 8.79 7.95 0.32
CA ILE A 127 9.15 6.88 1.25
C ILE A 127 9.65 7.53 2.54
N ASP A 128 8.91 7.35 3.62
CA ASP A 128 9.28 7.77 4.96
C ASP A 128 9.82 6.56 5.74
N TYR A 129 10.76 6.78 6.63
CA TYR A 129 11.28 5.73 7.51
C TYR A 129 11.34 6.21 8.95
N LEU A 130 11.01 5.30 9.86
CA LEU A 130 11.10 5.48 11.30
C LEU A 130 12.05 4.43 11.87
N GLN A 131 13.13 4.88 12.52
CA GLN A 131 14.04 3.98 13.22
C GLN A 131 13.40 3.48 14.52
N ILE A 132 13.45 2.17 14.74
CA ILE A 132 13.01 1.50 15.96
C ILE A 132 14.25 1.18 16.79
N LYS A 133 14.30 1.70 18.00
CA LYS A 133 15.41 1.45 18.93
C LYS A 133 14.86 1.28 20.35
N ASP A 134 14.73 0.03 20.77
CA ASP A 134 14.34 -0.34 22.11
C ASP A 134 15.40 -1.26 22.73
N THR A 135 16.18 -0.71 23.60
CA THR A 135 17.31 -1.42 24.26
C THR A 135 16.83 -2.41 25.29
N ASP A 136 15.72 -2.14 25.96
CA ASP A 136 15.20 -2.98 27.06
C ASP A 136 14.62 -4.28 26.49
N ARG A 137 13.89 -4.20 25.38
CA ARG A 137 13.33 -5.34 24.67
C ARG A 137 14.30 -5.95 23.66
N LYS A 138 15.45 -5.31 23.42
CA LYS A 138 16.42 -5.65 22.34
C LYS A 138 15.74 -5.71 20.97
N VAL A 139 14.94 -4.71 20.65
CA VAL A 139 14.24 -4.59 19.37
C VAL A 139 14.79 -3.39 18.64
N PHE A 140 15.48 -3.66 17.53
CA PHE A 140 16.08 -2.65 16.66
C PHE A 140 15.60 -2.87 15.22
N GLY A 141 15.43 -1.80 14.46
CA GLY A 141 14.97 -1.96 13.09
C GLY A 141 14.54 -0.67 12.43
N THR A 142 13.83 -0.81 11.33
CA THR A 142 13.27 0.31 10.59
C THR A 142 11.87 -0.04 10.11
N PHE A 143 10.96 0.90 10.25
CA PHE A 143 9.63 0.85 9.66
C PHE A 143 9.58 1.84 8.51
N PHE A 144 9.10 1.39 7.35
CA PHE A 144 8.98 2.16 6.11
C PHE A 144 7.51 2.39 5.80
N SER A 145 7.18 3.64 5.46
CA SER A 145 5.86 4.04 4.96
C SER A 145 6.01 4.53 3.52
N LEU A 146 5.40 3.83 2.58
CA LEU A 146 5.47 4.13 1.16
C LEU A 146 4.15 4.76 0.72
N LYS A 147 4.18 6.01 0.28
CA LYS A 147 3.03 6.71 -0.30
C LYS A 147 3.07 6.59 -1.81
N GLY A 148 1.90 6.46 -2.43
CA GLY A 148 1.78 6.31 -3.87
C GLY A 148 1.18 4.96 -4.28
N ASN A 149 1.10 4.71 -5.59
CA ASN A 149 0.47 3.52 -6.15
C ASN A 149 1.40 2.29 -6.13
N VAL A 150 1.85 1.92 -4.93
CA VAL A 150 2.73 0.79 -4.66
C VAL A 150 1.96 -0.46 -4.23
N ALA A 151 2.54 -1.64 -4.39
CA ALA A 151 1.92 -2.89 -4.00
C ALA A 151 1.87 -3.07 -2.47
N THR A 152 2.84 -2.49 -1.75
CA THR A 152 2.94 -2.52 -0.29
C THR A 152 3.19 -1.12 0.23
N ASN A 153 2.34 -0.65 1.14
CA ASN A 153 2.46 0.68 1.74
C ASN A 153 3.26 0.67 3.05
N TYR A 154 3.38 -0.49 3.70
CA TYR A 154 4.15 -0.64 4.94
C TYR A 154 5.07 -1.84 4.86
N GLN A 155 6.35 -1.59 5.15
CA GLN A 155 7.38 -2.61 5.32
C GLN A 155 8.16 -2.33 6.58
N PHE A 156 8.74 -3.36 7.17
CA PHE A 156 9.64 -3.20 8.30
C PHE A 156 10.64 -4.34 8.37
N TYR A 157 11.72 -4.12 9.09
CA TYR A 157 12.52 -5.20 9.64
C TYR A 157 12.83 -4.93 11.11
N LEU A 158 12.94 -6.00 11.88
CA LEU A 158 13.34 -6.00 13.29
C LEU A 158 14.45 -7.01 13.51
N THR A 159 15.36 -6.71 14.43
CA THR A 159 16.44 -7.60 14.86
C THR A 159 16.74 -7.40 16.34
N ASP A 160 17.26 -8.44 17.00
CA ASP A 160 17.85 -8.33 18.34
C ASP A 160 19.34 -7.98 18.30
N SER A 161 19.89 -7.69 17.11
CA SER A 161 21.29 -7.41 16.83
C SER A 161 22.27 -8.55 17.17
N SER A 162 21.76 -9.72 17.55
CA SER A 162 22.61 -10.86 17.95
C SER A 162 22.39 -12.13 17.14
N SER A 163 21.14 -12.52 16.88
CA SER A 163 20.86 -13.79 16.20
C SER A 163 19.50 -13.85 15.48
N ARG A 164 18.61 -12.89 15.70
CA ARG A 164 17.21 -12.93 15.24
C ARG A 164 16.90 -11.76 14.34
N PHE A 165 16.29 -12.07 13.21
CA PHE A 165 15.83 -11.10 12.23
C PHE A 165 14.43 -11.48 11.77
N ILE A 166 13.56 -10.48 11.64
CA ILE A 166 12.24 -10.60 11.04
C ILE A 166 12.00 -9.43 10.10
N ARG A 167 11.44 -9.69 8.94
CA ARG A 167 10.96 -8.69 7.98
C ARG A 167 9.47 -8.86 7.79
N GLY A 168 8.75 -7.77 7.69
CA GLY A 168 7.33 -7.78 7.39
C GLY A 168 6.99 -6.85 6.24
N GLU A 169 5.98 -7.24 5.45
CA GLU A 169 5.40 -6.40 4.40
C GLU A 169 3.88 -6.55 4.38
N LEU A 170 3.20 -5.42 4.31
CA LEU A 170 1.74 -5.38 4.29
C LEU A 170 1.28 -5.19 2.84
N LEU A 171 0.50 -6.15 2.35
CA LEU A 171 -0.06 -6.20 1.02
C LEU A 171 -1.58 -6.04 1.08
N LEU A 172 -2.15 -5.16 0.27
CA LEU A 172 -3.60 -5.09 0.07
C LEU A 172 -3.99 -5.90 -1.19
N ASN A 173 -5.00 -6.76 -1.07
CA ASN A 173 -5.46 -7.65 -2.14
C ASN A 173 -6.32 -6.90 -3.17
N CYS A 174 -5.82 -5.77 -3.67
CA CYS A 174 -6.51 -4.94 -4.64
C CYS A 174 -5.51 -4.21 -5.56
N ARG A 175 -6.02 -3.65 -6.64
CA ARG A 175 -5.19 -2.83 -7.52
C ARG A 175 -4.74 -1.56 -6.76
N PRO A 176 -3.44 -1.25 -6.76
CA PRO A 176 -2.93 -0.05 -6.12
C PRO A 176 -3.61 1.21 -6.64
N ASN A 177 -4.24 1.95 -5.72
CA ASN A 177 -4.81 3.28 -5.94
C ASN A 177 -4.77 4.00 -4.59
N TYR A 178 -3.66 4.69 -4.34
CA TYR A 178 -3.35 5.27 -3.04
C TYR A 178 -4.45 6.19 -2.52
N ASP A 179 -4.98 7.08 -3.36
CA ASP A 179 -6.01 8.04 -2.95
C ASP A 179 -7.29 7.35 -2.46
N SER A 180 -7.71 6.29 -3.15
CA SER A 180 -8.91 5.53 -2.78
C SER A 180 -8.69 4.62 -1.56
N LEU A 181 -7.48 4.10 -1.41
CA LEU A 181 -7.11 3.18 -0.32
C LEU A 181 -6.63 3.88 0.94
N ARG A 182 -6.37 5.18 0.87
CA ARG A 182 -5.81 5.97 1.96
C ARG A 182 -6.53 5.77 3.30
N PRO A 183 -7.88 5.75 3.40
CA PRO A 183 -8.54 5.49 4.67
C PRO A 183 -8.18 4.13 5.30
N VAL A 184 -8.04 3.08 4.46
CA VAL A 184 -7.64 1.74 4.90
C VAL A 184 -6.16 1.72 5.29
N ILE A 185 -5.30 2.37 4.49
CA ILE A 185 -3.87 2.48 4.76
C ILE A 185 -3.64 3.22 6.08
N ASP A 186 -4.29 4.36 6.30
CA ASP A 186 -4.17 5.15 7.53
C ASP A 186 -4.68 4.36 8.76
N TYR A 187 -5.76 3.61 8.62
CA TYR A 187 -6.26 2.71 9.65
C TYR A 187 -5.22 1.63 10.00
N LEU A 188 -4.69 0.93 9.00
CA LEU A 188 -3.68 -0.12 9.21
C LEU A 188 -2.38 0.42 9.79
N LYS A 189 -2.06 1.72 9.58
CA LYS A 189 -0.90 2.35 10.21
C LYS A 189 -0.97 2.29 11.73
N VAL A 190 -2.14 2.55 12.30
CA VAL A 190 -2.36 2.51 13.76
C VAL A 190 -2.13 1.09 14.29
N ASP A 191 -2.66 0.08 13.58
CA ASP A 191 -2.49 -1.33 13.96
C ASP A 191 -1.02 -1.78 13.84
N MET A 192 -0.31 -1.33 12.80
CA MET A 192 1.13 -1.59 12.64
C MET A 192 1.95 -0.94 13.75
N ASP A 193 1.65 0.30 14.12
CA ASP A 193 2.32 0.99 15.21
C ASP A 193 2.11 0.26 16.55
N ARG A 194 0.90 -0.24 16.81
CA ARG A 194 0.60 -1.04 18.01
C ARG A 194 1.40 -2.33 18.02
N MET A 195 1.41 -3.05 16.91
CA MET A 195 2.16 -4.29 16.77
C MET A 195 3.67 -4.07 17.02
N LEU A 196 4.27 -3.08 16.37
CA LEU A 196 5.71 -2.80 16.49
C LEU A 196 6.10 -2.30 17.90
N SER A 197 5.26 -1.44 18.49
CA SER A 197 5.52 -0.92 19.85
C SER A 197 5.38 -1.97 20.95
N SER A 198 4.58 -3.01 20.73
CA SER A 198 4.38 -4.11 21.68
C SER A 198 5.28 -5.33 21.42
N PHE A 199 5.98 -5.36 20.29
CA PHE A 199 6.77 -6.50 19.84
C PHE A 199 7.83 -6.94 20.86
N ARG A 200 7.95 -8.25 21.08
CA ARG A 200 8.95 -8.89 21.94
C ARG A 200 9.41 -10.20 21.33
N TRP A 201 10.70 -10.47 21.45
CA TRP A 201 11.25 -11.78 21.12
C TRP A 201 10.83 -12.81 22.18
N ASN A 202 10.39 -13.99 21.76
CA ASN A 202 10.18 -15.09 22.69
C ASN A 202 11.54 -15.56 23.28
N LYS A 203 11.50 -16.08 24.50
CA LYS A 203 12.70 -16.66 25.17
C LYS A 203 13.12 -17.96 24.51
#